data_ebe3a2647969fec4e60d530c2b994d65
#
_entry.id   ebe3a2647969fec4e60d530c2b994d65
#
_cell.length_a   1.000
_cell.length_b   1.000
_cell.length_c   1.000
_cell.angle_alpha   90.00
_cell.angle_beta   90.00
_cell.angle_gamma   90.00
#
_symmetry.space_group_name_H-M   'P 1'
#
loop_
_entity.id
_entity.type
_entity.pdbx_description
1 polymer ?
#
loop_
_entity_poly.entity_id
_entity_poly.type
_entity_poly.pdbx_seq_one_letter_code
_entity_poly.pdbx_strand_id
1 'polypeptide(L)'
;MARTPATGKTLAAIVGPGNIGTDLLAKLQRSAHIEVGYVVGVVESDGLARARQLGLAASAEGLDWLLRQDPLPRLVFEATSAKAHKANAPRYLEAGMQAIDLTPASLGPPVCPPVNLHAHLAAPNINMISCGAQATVPIVHAVSSVVPVPYAEIVASVASRSAGPGTRANIDEFTHTTSRAVETVGGAQRGKAIIVLNPVEPPMSMRDTVFCAIPADADTDAITASIYRRVAEVQRYVPGYTLRAEPQYDEARESWRGNARVAVFLEVQGAGDYLPEYAGNLDIMTSAAAQVGEVIAQRHAEKDDGAQKVTA
;
A
#
# COMPACT_ATOMS: atom_id res chain seq x y z
N MET A 1 6.59 29.78 12.85
CA MET A 1 5.38 30.36 12.22
C MET A 1 4.40 29.22 12.01
N ALA A 2 3.18 29.34 12.54
CA ALA A 2 2.12 28.37 12.29
C ALA A 2 1.82 28.32 10.79
N ARG A 3 1.87 27.13 10.21
CA ARG A 3 1.68 26.92 8.78
C ARG A 3 0.21 26.64 8.54
N THR A 4 -0.54 27.62 8.08
CA THR A 4 -1.92 27.38 7.62
C THR A 4 -1.85 26.53 6.33
N PRO A 5 -2.52 25.37 6.25
CA PRO A 5 -2.56 24.59 5.01
C PRO A 5 -3.15 25.42 3.87
N ALA A 6 -2.70 25.17 2.65
CA ALA A 6 -3.32 25.77 1.46
C ALA A 6 -4.81 25.46 1.47
N THR A 7 -5.64 26.45 1.12
CA THR A 7 -7.11 26.37 1.21
C THR A 7 -7.61 25.11 0.52
N GLY A 8 -8.27 24.22 1.24
CA GLY A 8 -8.90 23.00 0.74
C GLY A 8 -8.04 21.72 0.77
N LYS A 9 -6.75 21.77 1.18
CA LYS A 9 -5.93 20.58 1.31
C LYS A 9 -5.91 20.05 2.76
N THR A 10 -5.87 18.72 2.90
CA THR A 10 -5.69 18.05 4.19
C THR A 10 -4.21 18.08 4.58
N LEU A 11 -3.92 18.63 5.77
CA LEU A 11 -2.57 18.64 6.33
C LEU A 11 -2.15 17.23 6.74
N ALA A 12 -0.97 16.83 6.32
CA ALA A 12 -0.41 15.50 6.60
C ALA A 12 1.00 15.57 7.19
N ALA A 13 1.38 14.51 7.91
CA ALA A 13 2.73 14.25 8.36
C ALA A 13 3.26 12.92 7.80
N ILE A 14 4.56 12.85 7.57
CA ILE A 14 5.29 11.60 7.31
C ILE A 14 6.18 11.31 8.52
N VAL A 15 5.97 10.14 9.15
CA VAL A 15 6.77 9.66 10.28
C VAL A 15 7.62 8.49 9.80
N GLY A 16 8.94 8.65 9.88
CA GLY A 16 9.91 7.71 9.32
C GLY A 16 10.45 8.15 7.95
N PRO A 17 11.38 9.12 7.90
CA PRO A 17 11.96 9.66 6.67
C PRO A 17 13.07 8.76 6.09
N GLY A 18 12.82 7.46 6.06
CA GLY A 18 13.66 6.48 5.34
C GLY A 18 13.34 6.46 3.84
N ASN A 19 13.76 5.41 3.13
CA ASN A 19 13.52 5.26 1.69
C ASN A 19 12.04 5.34 1.33
N ILE A 20 11.17 4.62 2.08
CA ILE A 20 9.72 4.61 1.86
C ILE A 20 9.12 6.00 2.13
N GLY A 21 9.44 6.60 3.28
CA GLY A 21 8.90 7.92 3.63
C GLY A 21 9.38 9.03 2.68
N THR A 22 10.60 8.94 2.16
CA THR A 22 11.15 9.89 1.20
C THR A 22 10.52 9.75 -0.19
N ASP A 23 10.28 8.51 -0.65
CA ASP A 23 9.59 8.26 -1.92
C ASP A 23 8.11 8.69 -1.83
N LEU A 24 7.46 8.39 -0.72
CA LEU A 24 6.09 8.85 -0.45
C LEU A 24 6.01 10.39 -0.44
N LEU A 25 7.00 11.06 0.15
CA LEU A 25 7.07 12.53 0.12
C LEU A 25 7.12 13.05 -1.33
N ALA A 26 7.95 12.45 -2.20
CA ALA A 26 8.03 12.85 -3.61
C ALA A 26 6.67 12.69 -4.34
N LYS A 27 5.91 11.63 -4.02
CA LYS A 27 4.57 11.41 -4.58
C LYS A 27 3.56 12.43 -4.05
N LEU A 28 3.52 12.64 -2.73
CA LEU A 28 2.55 13.53 -2.09
C LEU A 28 2.76 15.02 -2.41
N GLN A 29 3.97 15.42 -2.83
CA GLN A 29 4.18 16.78 -3.33
C GLN A 29 3.34 17.13 -4.57
N ARG A 30 2.92 16.12 -5.34
CA ARG A 30 2.06 16.28 -6.52
C ARG A 30 0.56 16.14 -6.19
N SER A 31 0.23 15.87 -4.91
CA SER A 31 -1.15 15.66 -4.46
C SER A 31 -2.03 16.89 -4.68
N ALA A 32 -3.23 16.67 -5.18
CA ALA A 32 -4.25 17.71 -5.30
C ALA A 32 -4.93 18.00 -3.95
N HIS A 33 -5.01 17.01 -3.05
CA HIS A 33 -5.84 17.06 -1.84
C HIS A 33 -5.03 17.02 -0.53
N ILE A 34 -3.72 16.68 -0.59
CA ILE A 34 -2.85 16.55 0.59
C ILE A 34 -1.76 17.62 0.55
N GLU A 35 -1.51 18.23 1.69
CA GLU A 35 -0.32 19.04 1.94
C GLU A 35 0.53 18.39 3.02
N VAL A 36 1.76 17.96 2.68
CA VAL A 36 2.71 17.49 3.68
C VAL A 36 3.29 18.70 4.40
N GLY A 37 2.95 18.88 5.67
CA GLY A 37 3.48 19.95 6.50
C GLY A 37 4.68 19.53 7.34
N TYR A 38 4.71 18.26 7.75
CA TYR A 38 5.65 17.77 8.73
C TYR A 38 6.33 16.47 8.29
N VAL A 39 7.63 16.37 8.57
CA VAL A 39 8.41 15.14 8.38
C VAL A 39 9.18 14.84 9.66
N VAL A 40 8.99 13.66 10.23
CA VAL A 40 9.47 13.31 11.57
C VAL A 40 10.33 12.07 11.55
N GLY A 41 11.51 12.18 12.15
CA GLY A 41 12.43 11.08 12.46
C GLY A 41 12.80 11.06 13.94
N VAL A 42 13.59 10.09 14.33
CA VAL A 42 14.17 9.99 15.70
C VAL A 42 15.69 10.17 15.70
N VAL A 43 16.27 10.31 14.51
CA VAL A 43 17.69 10.63 14.27
C VAL A 43 17.78 11.50 13.02
N GLU A 44 18.83 12.29 12.91
CA GLU A 44 19.14 13.04 11.69
C GLU A 44 19.38 12.07 10.53
N SER A 45 18.85 12.43 9.35
CA SER A 45 18.91 11.58 8.15
C SER A 45 18.82 12.42 6.87
N ASP A 46 19.22 11.81 5.75
CA ASP A 46 19.10 12.43 4.42
C ASP A 46 17.65 12.79 4.08
N GLY A 47 16.68 11.96 4.52
CA GLY A 47 15.27 12.24 4.32
C GLY A 47 14.80 13.49 5.08
N LEU A 48 15.26 13.72 6.32
CA LEU A 48 14.99 14.99 7.04
C LEU A 48 15.68 16.18 6.37
N ALA A 49 16.94 16.03 5.94
CA ALA A 49 17.66 17.07 5.23
C ALA A 49 16.92 17.46 3.94
N ARG A 50 16.47 16.48 3.16
CA ARG A 50 15.68 16.70 1.94
C ARG A 50 14.34 17.40 2.25
N ALA A 51 13.63 16.99 3.29
CA ALA A 51 12.39 17.66 3.68
C ALA A 51 12.60 19.14 4.00
N ARG A 52 13.67 19.48 4.73
CA ARG A 52 14.04 20.87 5.02
C ARG A 52 14.40 21.67 3.76
N GLN A 53 15.13 21.05 2.80
CA GLN A 53 15.42 21.67 1.50
C GLN A 53 14.15 22.00 0.70
N LEU A 54 13.11 21.21 0.87
CA LEU A 54 11.78 21.44 0.27
C LEU A 54 10.94 22.46 1.08
N GLY A 55 11.51 23.07 2.13
CA GLY A 55 10.84 24.05 2.97
C GLY A 55 9.82 23.46 3.94
N LEU A 56 9.87 22.15 4.19
CA LEU A 56 8.97 21.48 5.13
C LEU A 56 9.52 21.59 6.57
N ALA A 57 8.61 21.59 7.55
CA ALA A 57 9.00 21.48 8.94
C ALA A 57 9.42 20.03 9.23
N ALA A 58 10.69 19.83 9.60
CA ALA A 58 11.27 18.51 9.80
C ALA A 58 12.12 18.44 11.07
N SER A 59 11.92 17.40 11.88
CA SER A 59 12.58 17.22 13.17
C SER A 59 13.01 15.77 13.41
N ALA A 60 14.12 15.62 14.13
CA ALA A 60 14.62 14.34 14.63
C ALA A 60 14.17 14.04 16.08
N GLU A 61 13.26 14.86 16.67
CA GLU A 61 12.79 14.70 18.04
C GLU A 61 11.62 13.69 18.20
N GLY A 62 11.27 12.99 17.14
CA GLY A 62 10.22 11.98 17.18
C GLY A 62 8.80 12.55 17.29
N LEU A 63 7.86 11.67 17.68
CA LEU A 63 6.44 12.00 17.74
C LEU A 63 6.11 13.13 18.73
N ASP A 64 6.88 13.26 19.80
CA ASP A 64 6.65 14.34 20.79
C ASP A 64 6.76 15.74 20.17
N TRP A 65 7.65 15.90 19.20
CA TRP A 65 7.74 17.15 18.46
C TRP A 65 6.49 17.37 17.58
N LEU A 66 6.01 16.32 16.88
CA LEU A 66 4.82 16.43 16.04
C LEU A 66 3.59 16.83 16.83
N LEU A 67 3.42 16.25 18.03
CA LEU A 67 2.27 16.52 18.90
C LEU A 67 2.26 17.94 19.47
N ARG A 68 3.37 18.68 19.39
CA ARG A 68 3.45 20.10 19.79
C ARG A 68 3.19 21.07 18.64
N GLN A 69 2.94 20.58 17.43
CA GLN A 69 2.68 21.45 16.29
C GLN A 69 1.25 22.00 16.29
N ASP A 70 1.09 23.20 15.75
CA ASP A 70 -0.19 23.86 15.54
C ASP A 70 -0.19 24.46 14.12
N PRO A 71 -1.11 24.06 13.26
CA PRO A 71 -2.12 23.02 13.45
C PRO A 71 -1.55 21.58 13.45
N LEU A 72 -2.21 20.66 14.14
CA LEU A 72 -1.91 19.23 14.03
C LEU A 72 -2.31 18.68 12.67
N PRO A 73 -1.57 17.73 12.10
CA PRO A 73 -1.99 17.06 10.85
C PRO A 73 -3.23 16.18 11.09
N ARG A 74 -4.11 16.11 10.10
CA ARG A 74 -5.26 15.19 10.13
C ARG A 74 -4.88 13.78 9.67
N LEU A 75 -3.85 13.65 8.82
CA LEU A 75 -3.32 12.39 8.31
C LEU A 75 -1.87 12.19 8.74
N VAL A 76 -1.53 10.96 9.08
CA VAL A 76 -0.15 10.54 9.35
C VAL A 76 0.19 9.32 8.50
N PHE A 77 1.24 9.42 7.71
CA PHE A 77 1.83 8.29 7.00
C PHE A 77 2.95 7.72 7.87
N GLU A 78 2.75 6.51 8.37
CA GLU A 78 3.70 5.86 9.27
C GLU A 78 4.61 4.89 8.49
N ALA A 79 5.87 5.26 8.34
CA ALA A 79 6.87 4.53 7.57
C ALA A 79 8.10 4.14 8.40
N THR A 80 7.90 3.89 9.71
CA THR A 80 8.98 3.51 10.65
C THR A 80 9.10 1.98 10.77
N SER A 81 8.93 1.43 11.97
CA SER A 81 8.94 0.00 12.28
C SER A 81 7.66 -0.43 12.98
N ALA A 82 7.35 -1.72 12.97
CA ALA A 82 6.21 -2.27 13.69
C ALA A 82 6.20 -1.89 15.18
N LYS A 83 7.38 -1.92 15.83
CA LYS A 83 7.52 -1.54 17.24
C LYS A 83 7.20 -0.06 17.46
N ALA A 84 7.72 0.81 16.61
CA ALA A 84 7.47 2.25 16.72
C ALA A 84 5.99 2.56 16.47
N HIS A 85 5.40 1.99 15.41
CA HIS A 85 4.00 2.21 15.12
C HIS A 85 3.06 1.73 16.23
N LYS A 86 3.32 0.56 16.82
CA LYS A 86 2.55 0.07 17.98
C LYS A 86 2.56 1.06 19.17
N ALA A 87 3.67 1.77 19.37
CA ALA A 87 3.79 2.80 20.39
C ALA A 87 3.13 4.14 19.97
N ASN A 88 3.19 4.48 18.68
CA ASN A 88 2.69 5.75 18.15
C ASN A 88 1.17 5.75 17.91
N ALA A 89 0.59 4.64 17.44
CA ALA A 89 -0.80 4.56 17.00
C ALA A 89 -1.83 5.02 18.06
N PRO A 90 -1.73 4.66 19.36
CA PRO A 90 -2.64 5.17 20.37
C PRO A 90 -2.57 6.70 20.49
N ARG A 91 -1.37 7.28 20.36
CA ARG A 91 -1.14 8.72 20.47
C ARG A 91 -1.69 9.49 19.26
N TYR A 92 -1.65 8.89 18.06
CA TYR A 92 -2.34 9.44 16.89
C TYR A 92 -3.85 9.51 17.13
N LEU A 93 -4.42 8.42 17.62
CA LEU A 93 -5.85 8.36 17.93
C LEU A 93 -6.26 9.41 18.97
N GLU A 94 -5.51 9.54 20.08
CA GLU A 94 -5.75 10.55 21.13
C GLU A 94 -5.68 11.98 20.59
N ALA A 95 -4.79 12.22 19.61
CA ALA A 95 -4.63 13.53 18.98
C ALA A 95 -5.61 13.76 17.82
N GLY A 96 -6.54 12.82 17.53
CA GLY A 96 -7.51 12.93 16.44
C GLY A 96 -6.93 12.80 15.04
N MET A 97 -5.73 12.24 14.92
CA MET A 97 -5.06 11.97 13.65
C MET A 97 -5.41 10.57 13.11
N GLN A 98 -5.63 10.47 11.82
CA GLN A 98 -5.82 9.19 11.13
C GLN A 98 -4.48 8.69 10.57
N ALA A 99 -4.11 7.45 10.86
CA ALA A 99 -2.86 6.85 10.42
C ALA A 99 -3.03 5.94 9.20
N ILE A 100 -2.11 6.06 8.24
CA ILE A 100 -1.92 5.14 7.11
C ILE A 100 -0.60 4.43 7.38
N ASP A 101 -0.69 3.13 7.74
CA ASP A 101 0.41 2.33 8.26
C ASP A 101 1.08 1.52 7.15
N LEU A 102 2.32 1.88 6.81
CA LEU A 102 3.18 1.15 5.86
C LEU A 102 4.12 0.17 6.59
N THR A 103 3.98 0.02 7.91
CA THR A 103 4.82 -0.89 8.70
C THR A 103 4.17 -2.28 8.81
N PRO A 104 4.92 -3.32 9.18
CA PRO A 104 4.34 -4.63 9.44
C PRO A 104 3.65 -4.75 10.82
N ALA A 105 3.23 -3.65 11.46
CA ALA A 105 2.56 -3.68 12.77
C ALA A 105 1.20 -4.38 12.75
N SER A 106 0.57 -4.43 11.59
CA SER A 106 -0.75 -5.06 11.35
C SER A 106 -1.86 -4.50 12.26
N LEU A 107 -1.83 -3.20 12.50
CA LEU A 107 -2.87 -2.49 13.24
C LEU A 107 -3.97 -1.98 12.29
N GLY A 108 -5.22 -2.08 12.74
CA GLY A 108 -6.38 -1.66 11.94
C GLY A 108 -6.73 -2.60 10.78
N PRO A 109 -7.74 -2.26 9.97
CA PRO A 109 -8.17 -3.06 8.84
C PRO A 109 -7.10 -3.11 7.74
N PRO A 110 -6.85 -4.30 7.15
CA PRO A 110 -5.99 -4.45 5.99
C PRO A 110 -6.69 -3.88 4.74
N VAL A 111 -6.01 -3.00 4.00
CA VAL A 111 -6.59 -2.30 2.85
C VAL A 111 -5.74 -2.47 1.59
N CYS A 112 -6.42 -2.87 0.51
CA CYS A 112 -5.99 -2.73 -0.87
C CYS A 112 -6.91 -1.71 -1.55
N PRO A 113 -6.41 -0.59 -2.10
CA PRO A 113 -7.23 0.51 -2.58
C PRO A 113 -8.38 0.08 -3.52
N PRO A 114 -8.17 -0.71 -4.58
CA PRO A 114 -9.21 -1.05 -5.52
C PRO A 114 -10.17 -2.17 -5.03
N VAL A 115 -9.95 -2.69 -3.81
CA VAL A 115 -10.73 -3.81 -3.28
C VAL A 115 -11.69 -3.35 -2.18
N ASN A 116 -11.16 -2.74 -1.13
CA ASN A 116 -11.94 -2.52 0.09
C ASN A 116 -11.75 -1.16 0.76
N LEU A 117 -11.04 -0.20 0.13
CA LEU A 117 -10.76 1.11 0.73
C LEU A 117 -12.03 1.83 1.21
N HIS A 118 -13.08 1.84 0.38
CA HIS A 118 -14.31 2.58 0.69
C HIS A 118 -15.02 2.09 1.96
N ALA A 119 -14.85 0.83 2.34
CA ALA A 119 -15.40 0.28 3.59
C ALA A 119 -14.65 0.76 4.85
N HIS A 120 -13.44 1.29 4.69
CA HIS A 120 -12.53 1.60 5.80
C HIS A 120 -12.09 3.07 5.90
N LEU A 121 -12.71 3.98 5.13
CA LEU A 121 -12.35 5.41 5.09
C LEU A 121 -12.41 6.13 6.45
N ALA A 122 -13.14 5.60 7.41
CA ALA A 122 -13.27 6.17 8.75
C ALA A 122 -12.42 5.45 9.80
N ALA A 123 -11.67 4.42 9.43
CA ALA A 123 -10.83 3.69 10.38
C ALA A 123 -9.70 4.61 10.89
N PRO A 124 -9.44 4.66 12.19
CA PRO A 124 -8.42 5.54 12.76
C PRO A 124 -7.00 5.12 12.36
N ASN A 125 -6.82 3.86 11.99
CA ASN A 125 -5.58 3.30 11.47
C ASN A 125 -5.89 2.38 10.30
N ILE A 126 -5.23 2.56 9.16
CA ILE A 126 -5.35 1.73 7.97
C ILE A 126 -4.04 1.00 7.74
N ASN A 127 -4.11 -0.33 7.67
CA ASN A 127 -2.95 -1.18 7.44
C ASN A 127 -2.76 -1.43 5.94
N MET A 128 -1.60 -1.01 5.40
CA MET A 128 -1.24 -1.20 3.99
C MET A 128 -0.70 -2.60 3.68
N ILE A 129 -0.68 -3.49 4.63
CA ILE A 129 -0.35 -4.92 4.50
C ILE A 129 1.13 -5.14 4.13
N SER A 130 1.39 -5.41 2.86
CA SER A 130 2.73 -5.67 2.31
C SER A 130 2.78 -5.34 0.80
N CYS A 131 3.97 -5.18 0.24
CA CYS A 131 4.14 -4.96 -1.20
C CYS A 131 3.56 -6.13 -2.02
N GLY A 132 3.80 -7.37 -1.59
CA GLY A 132 3.24 -8.55 -2.25
C GLY A 132 1.71 -8.57 -2.20
N ALA A 133 1.10 -8.18 -1.08
CA ALA A 133 -0.35 -8.08 -0.98
C ALA A 133 -0.90 -6.97 -1.90
N GLN A 134 -0.28 -5.79 -1.92
CA GLN A 134 -0.73 -4.69 -2.79
C GLN A 134 -0.66 -5.07 -4.28
N ALA A 135 0.34 -5.88 -4.67
CA ALA A 135 0.47 -6.34 -6.05
C ALA A 135 -0.50 -7.47 -6.40
N THR A 136 -0.75 -8.42 -5.50
CA THR A 136 -1.38 -9.70 -5.85
C THR A 136 -2.83 -9.85 -5.37
N VAL A 137 -3.18 -9.28 -4.22
CA VAL A 137 -4.54 -9.34 -3.67
C VAL A 137 -5.59 -8.75 -4.62
N PRO A 138 -5.35 -7.65 -5.34
CA PRO A 138 -6.28 -7.17 -6.36
C PRO A 138 -6.64 -8.23 -7.40
N ILE A 139 -5.67 -9.04 -7.84
CA ILE A 139 -5.90 -10.11 -8.83
C ILE A 139 -6.67 -11.28 -8.21
N VAL A 140 -6.30 -11.72 -7.00
CA VAL A 140 -7.07 -12.76 -6.28
C VAL A 140 -8.53 -12.34 -6.14
N HIS A 141 -8.77 -11.08 -5.74
CA HIS A 141 -10.13 -10.53 -5.63
C HIS A 141 -10.84 -10.43 -6.98
N ALA A 142 -10.12 -10.11 -8.06
CA ALA A 142 -10.72 -10.10 -9.39
C ALA A 142 -11.26 -11.48 -9.78
N VAL A 143 -10.57 -12.57 -9.41
CA VAL A 143 -11.02 -13.94 -9.63
C VAL A 143 -12.16 -14.29 -8.67
N SER A 144 -11.99 -14.04 -7.36
CA SER A 144 -12.97 -14.43 -6.33
C SER A 144 -14.29 -13.67 -6.43
N SER A 145 -14.31 -12.51 -7.07
CA SER A 145 -15.56 -11.77 -7.36
C SER A 145 -16.39 -12.38 -8.49
N VAL A 146 -15.85 -13.33 -9.24
CA VAL A 146 -16.53 -14.03 -10.34
C VAL A 146 -16.88 -15.46 -9.95
N VAL A 147 -15.93 -16.18 -9.35
CA VAL A 147 -16.08 -17.59 -8.97
C VAL A 147 -15.51 -17.86 -7.57
N PRO A 148 -15.97 -18.91 -6.86
CA PRO A 148 -15.32 -19.34 -5.62
C PRO A 148 -13.85 -19.70 -5.85
N VAL A 149 -12.95 -19.26 -4.95
CA VAL A 149 -11.52 -19.56 -4.97
C VAL A 149 -11.17 -20.41 -3.73
N PRO A 150 -11.19 -21.75 -3.83
CA PRO A 150 -10.84 -22.62 -2.70
C PRO A 150 -9.42 -22.44 -2.18
N TYR A 151 -8.48 -22.07 -3.08
CA TYR A 151 -7.07 -21.87 -2.76
C TYR A 151 -6.45 -20.84 -3.70
N ALA A 152 -5.68 -19.93 -3.13
CA ALA A 152 -4.82 -19.04 -3.93
C ALA A 152 -3.39 -19.05 -3.37
N GLU A 153 -2.42 -18.99 -4.28
CA GLU A 153 -1.01 -18.88 -3.94
C GLU A 153 -0.41 -17.71 -4.71
N ILE A 154 0.39 -16.92 -4.02
CA ILE A 154 1.18 -15.85 -4.65
C ILE A 154 2.67 -16.08 -4.47
N VAL A 155 3.44 -15.78 -5.49
CA VAL A 155 4.90 -15.77 -5.45
C VAL A 155 5.34 -14.36 -5.84
N ALA A 156 5.90 -13.62 -4.88
CA ALA A 156 6.42 -12.28 -5.10
C ALA A 156 7.95 -12.33 -5.24
N SER A 157 8.47 -11.99 -6.41
CA SER A 157 9.91 -11.89 -6.67
C SER A 157 10.33 -10.43 -6.73
N VAL A 158 11.12 -9.99 -5.76
CA VAL A 158 11.63 -8.62 -5.65
C VAL A 158 13.14 -8.59 -5.80
N ALA A 159 13.69 -7.51 -6.34
CA ALA A 159 15.13 -7.33 -6.41
C ALA A 159 15.74 -7.39 -5.00
N SER A 160 16.80 -8.18 -4.81
CA SER A 160 17.47 -8.27 -3.51
C SER A 160 17.94 -6.91 -3.00
N ARG A 161 18.34 -6.00 -3.90
CA ARG A 161 18.73 -4.62 -3.57
C ARG A 161 17.60 -3.76 -3.02
N SER A 162 16.35 -4.02 -3.39
CA SER A 162 15.17 -3.28 -2.89
C SER A 162 14.60 -3.88 -1.59
N ALA A 163 15.10 -5.03 -1.15
CA ALA A 163 14.75 -5.62 0.13
C ALA A 163 15.64 -5.04 1.25
N GLY A 164 15.12 -4.06 1.96
CA GLY A 164 15.82 -3.42 3.08
C GLY A 164 15.97 -4.34 4.31
N PRO A 165 16.70 -3.88 5.35
CA PRO A 165 16.89 -4.66 6.59
C PRO A 165 15.58 -5.09 7.24
N GLY A 166 14.55 -4.24 7.20
CA GLY A 166 13.22 -4.56 7.74
C GLY A 166 12.56 -5.73 7.02
N THR A 167 12.58 -5.77 5.69
CA THR A 167 12.05 -6.89 4.90
C THR A 167 12.80 -8.18 5.19
N ARG A 168 14.14 -8.12 5.25
CA ARG A 168 14.98 -9.31 5.50
C ARG A 168 14.80 -9.89 6.90
N ALA A 169 14.61 -9.02 7.90
CA ALA A 169 14.38 -9.45 9.29
C ALA A 169 12.97 -10.01 9.52
N ASN A 170 12.00 -9.71 8.63
CA ASN A 170 10.57 -10.00 8.84
C ASN A 170 9.97 -10.81 7.68
N ILE A 171 10.74 -11.72 7.04
CA ILE A 171 10.25 -12.54 5.92
C ILE A 171 9.06 -13.42 6.35
N ASP A 172 9.11 -14.02 7.54
CA ASP A 172 8.02 -14.84 8.07
C ASP A 172 6.74 -14.00 8.29
N GLU A 173 6.88 -12.79 8.81
CA GLU A 173 5.77 -11.87 8.98
C GLU A 173 5.18 -11.43 7.63
N PHE A 174 6.02 -11.18 6.63
CA PHE A 174 5.57 -10.90 5.26
C PHE A 174 4.70 -12.03 4.72
N THR A 175 5.20 -13.28 4.81
CA THR A 175 4.47 -14.45 4.27
C THR A 175 3.16 -14.67 5.01
N HIS A 176 3.15 -14.56 6.33
CA HIS A 176 1.94 -14.73 7.14
C HIS A 176 0.90 -13.63 6.85
N THR A 177 1.31 -12.37 6.88
CA THR A 177 0.43 -11.22 6.66
C THR A 177 -0.14 -11.21 5.24
N THR A 178 0.70 -11.54 4.24
CA THR A 178 0.27 -11.62 2.84
C THR A 178 -0.70 -12.78 2.62
N SER A 179 -0.40 -13.99 3.16
CA SER A 179 -1.31 -15.13 3.06
C SER A 179 -2.68 -14.83 3.66
N ARG A 180 -2.71 -14.18 4.82
CA ARG A 180 -3.95 -13.74 5.46
C ARG A 180 -4.71 -12.71 4.62
N ALA A 181 -4.01 -11.78 3.97
CA ALA A 181 -4.64 -10.80 3.11
C ALA A 181 -5.22 -11.43 1.83
N VAL A 182 -4.58 -12.47 1.27
CA VAL A 182 -5.12 -13.28 0.17
C VAL A 182 -6.47 -13.89 0.56
N GLU A 183 -6.62 -14.30 1.82
CA GLU A 183 -7.89 -14.84 2.34
C GLU A 183 -8.90 -13.72 2.65
N THR A 184 -8.55 -12.78 3.52
CA THR A 184 -9.51 -11.84 4.12
C THR A 184 -9.88 -10.67 3.23
N VAL A 185 -8.99 -10.26 2.31
CA VAL A 185 -9.20 -9.17 1.35
C VAL A 185 -9.35 -9.71 -0.06
N GLY A 186 -8.55 -10.71 -0.43
CA GLY A 186 -8.59 -11.35 -1.74
C GLY A 186 -9.77 -12.29 -1.94
N GLY A 187 -10.40 -12.79 -0.86
CA GLY A 187 -11.58 -13.66 -0.91
C GLY A 187 -11.29 -15.12 -1.22
N ALA A 188 -10.03 -15.57 -1.17
CA ALA A 188 -9.71 -16.98 -1.23
C ALA A 188 -10.03 -17.67 0.11
N GLN A 189 -10.48 -18.94 0.07
CA GLN A 189 -10.76 -19.70 1.30
C GLN A 189 -9.47 -20.07 2.04
N ARG A 190 -8.39 -20.31 1.30
CA ARG A 190 -7.03 -20.55 1.83
C ARG A 190 -6.01 -19.83 0.97
N GLY A 191 -5.11 -19.12 1.63
CA GLY A 191 -4.06 -18.33 1.01
C GLY A 191 -2.67 -18.87 1.32
N LYS A 192 -1.73 -18.74 0.38
CA LYS A 192 -0.31 -18.96 0.59
C LYS A 192 0.48 -17.85 -0.07
N ALA A 193 1.53 -17.40 0.57
CA ALA A 193 2.44 -16.41 0.01
C ALA A 193 3.89 -16.90 0.09
N ILE A 194 4.65 -16.61 -0.96
CA ILE A 194 6.08 -16.88 -1.06
C ILE A 194 6.76 -15.59 -1.50
N ILE A 195 7.86 -15.22 -0.86
CA ILE A 195 8.73 -14.14 -1.32
C ILE A 195 10.05 -14.69 -1.82
N VAL A 196 10.50 -14.18 -2.94
CA VAL A 196 11.81 -14.49 -3.54
C VAL A 196 12.64 -13.21 -3.57
N LEU A 197 13.77 -13.19 -2.89
CA LEU A 197 14.75 -12.11 -2.99
C LEU A 197 15.70 -12.41 -4.15
N ASN A 198 15.46 -11.80 -5.28
CA ASN A 198 16.17 -12.09 -6.53
C ASN A 198 17.51 -11.32 -6.59
N PRO A 199 18.65 -12.00 -6.61
CA PRO A 199 19.97 -11.38 -6.61
C PRO A 199 20.50 -11.04 -8.01
N VAL A 200 19.70 -11.20 -9.06
CA VAL A 200 20.16 -10.97 -10.46
C VAL A 200 20.69 -9.56 -10.67
N GLU A 201 21.72 -9.46 -11.48
CA GLU A 201 22.32 -8.20 -11.93
C GLU A 201 22.28 -8.09 -13.45
N PRO A 202 21.79 -6.95 -14.03
CA PRO A 202 21.19 -5.79 -13.32
C PRO A 202 19.88 -6.17 -12.59
N PRO A 203 19.53 -5.42 -11.51
CA PRO A 203 18.33 -5.73 -10.74
C PRO A 203 17.07 -5.62 -11.59
N MET A 204 16.15 -6.57 -11.39
CA MET A 204 14.89 -6.64 -12.14
C MET A 204 13.76 -5.98 -11.36
N SER A 205 12.78 -5.45 -12.09
CA SER A 205 11.49 -5.02 -11.52
C SER A 205 10.83 -6.16 -10.73
N MET A 206 9.94 -5.81 -9.81
CA MET A 206 9.15 -6.80 -9.08
C MET A 206 8.31 -7.63 -10.06
N ARG A 207 8.34 -8.95 -9.91
CA ARG A 207 7.55 -9.90 -10.69
C ARG A 207 6.79 -10.82 -9.78
N ASP A 208 5.48 -10.88 -10.00
CA ASP A 208 4.61 -11.70 -9.17
C ASP A 208 3.85 -12.71 -10.01
N THR A 209 3.61 -13.86 -9.42
CA THR A 209 2.73 -14.88 -9.96
C THR A 209 1.57 -15.11 -8.99
N VAL A 210 0.37 -15.09 -9.51
CA VAL A 210 -0.85 -15.42 -8.76
C VAL A 210 -1.45 -16.69 -9.35
N PHE A 211 -1.64 -17.69 -8.51
CA PHE A 211 -2.37 -18.92 -8.84
C PHE A 211 -3.67 -18.94 -8.05
N CYS A 212 -4.81 -19.13 -8.74
CA CYS A 212 -6.08 -19.37 -8.09
C CYS A 212 -6.66 -20.71 -8.57
N ALA A 213 -7.02 -21.59 -7.63
CA ALA A 213 -7.87 -22.73 -7.93
C ALA A 213 -9.29 -22.23 -8.18
N ILE A 214 -9.90 -22.70 -9.26
CA ILE A 214 -11.23 -22.31 -9.73
C ILE A 214 -12.06 -23.56 -10.05
N PRO A 215 -13.42 -23.49 -10.07
CA PRO A 215 -14.27 -24.58 -10.54
C PRO A 215 -13.88 -25.04 -11.96
N ALA A 216 -14.05 -26.33 -12.25
CA ALA A 216 -13.72 -26.90 -13.55
C ALA A 216 -14.54 -26.31 -14.72
N ASP A 217 -15.74 -25.83 -14.42
CA ASP A 217 -16.70 -25.22 -15.34
C ASP A 217 -16.73 -23.68 -15.25
N ALA A 218 -15.70 -23.07 -14.68
CA ALA A 218 -15.64 -21.63 -14.51
C ALA A 218 -15.64 -20.89 -15.85
N ASP A 219 -16.37 -19.76 -15.91
CA ASP A 219 -16.34 -18.85 -17.07
C ASP A 219 -15.00 -18.09 -17.11
N THR A 220 -14.08 -18.60 -17.92
CA THR A 220 -12.74 -18.04 -18.08
C THR A 220 -12.74 -16.66 -18.73
N ASP A 221 -13.71 -16.34 -19.58
CA ASP A 221 -13.81 -15.03 -20.22
C ASP A 221 -14.25 -13.97 -19.21
N ALA A 222 -15.21 -14.31 -18.35
CA ALA A 222 -15.63 -13.42 -17.26
C ALA A 222 -14.50 -13.16 -16.25
N ILE A 223 -13.72 -14.20 -15.90
CA ILE A 223 -12.53 -14.07 -15.03
C ILE A 223 -11.50 -13.17 -15.69
N THR A 224 -11.18 -13.40 -16.95
CA THR A 224 -10.20 -12.60 -17.72
C THR A 224 -10.64 -11.14 -17.78
N ALA A 225 -11.88 -10.85 -18.10
CA ALA A 225 -12.42 -9.48 -18.12
C ALA A 225 -12.34 -8.81 -16.74
N SER A 226 -12.57 -9.56 -15.66
CA SER A 226 -12.44 -9.06 -14.28
C SER A 226 -10.99 -8.73 -13.93
N ILE A 227 -10.03 -9.57 -14.34
CA ILE A 227 -8.60 -9.34 -14.14
C ILE A 227 -8.16 -8.06 -14.86
N TYR A 228 -8.51 -7.89 -16.14
CA TYR A 228 -8.12 -6.67 -16.90
C TYR A 228 -8.70 -5.40 -16.29
N ARG A 229 -9.96 -5.42 -15.83
CA ARG A 229 -10.56 -4.27 -15.13
C ARG A 229 -9.75 -3.93 -13.87
N ARG A 230 -9.41 -4.93 -13.07
CA ARG A 230 -8.65 -4.73 -11.84
C ARG A 230 -7.23 -4.21 -12.10
N VAL A 231 -6.58 -4.71 -13.13
CA VAL A 231 -5.27 -4.17 -13.58
C VAL A 231 -5.39 -2.69 -13.93
N ALA A 232 -6.39 -2.30 -14.70
CA ALA A 232 -6.62 -0.90 -15.07
C ALA A 232 -6.92 0.00 -13.84
N GLU A 233 -7.58 -0.53 -12.81
CA GLU A 233 -7.82 0.20 -11.57
C GLU A 233 -6.52 0.44 -10.78
N VAL A 234 -5.64 -0.57 -10.67
CA VAL A 234 -4.34 -0.42 -10.03
C VAL A 234 -3.45 0.54 -10.79
N GLN A 235 -3.44 0.48 -12.13
CA GLN A 235 -2.65 1.35 -13.00
C GLN A 235 -2.94 2.84 -12.81
N ARG A 236 -4.10 3.22 -12.29
CA ARG A 236 -4.43 4.64 -12.01
C ARG A 236 -3.47 5.27 -11.00
N TYR A 237 -2.93 4.47 -10.08
CA TYR A 237 -1.99 4.96 -9.05
C TYR A 237 -0.62 4.26 -9.10
N VAL A 238 -0.48 3.15 -9.84
CA VAL A 238 0.77 2.45 -10.14
C VAL A 238 0.87 2.25 -11.65
N PRO A 239 1.28 3.26 -12.44
CA PRO A 239 1.32 3.14 -13.91
C PRO A 239 2.18 1.98 -14.42
N GLY A 240 3.23 1.59 -13.67
CA GLY A 240 4.11 0.46 -14.00
C GLY A 240 3.58 -0.93 -13.63
N TYR A 241 2.32 -1.05 -13.18
CA TYR A 241 1.67 -2.32 -12.88
C TYR A 241 1.10 -2.94 -14.16
N THR A 242 1.67 -4.05 -14.63
CA THR A 242 1.31 -4.64 -15.92
C THR A 242 1.19 -6.16 -15.84
N LEU A 243 0.40 -6.74 -16.76
CA LEU A 243 0.41 -8.17 -17.04
C LEU A 243 1.58 -8.48 -17.98
N ARG A 244 2.36 -9.52 -17.65
CA ARG A 244 3.45 -10.01 -18.51
C ARG A 244 2.98 -10.96 -19.62
N ALA A 245 1.82 -11.54 -19.43
CA ALA A 245 1.14 -12.41 -20.40
C ALA A 245 -0.37 -12.37 -20.11
N GLU A 246 -1.16 -12.84 -21.06
CA GLU A 246 -2.58 -13.11 -20.82
C GLU A 246 -2.75 -14.13 -19.69
N PRO A 247 -3.86 -14.06 -18.91
CA PRO A 247 -4.16 -15.07 -17.90
C PRO A 247 -4.16 -16.47 -18.53
N GLN A 248 -3.47 -17.41 -17.88
CA GLN A 248 -3.33 -18.79 -18.36
C GLN A 248 -4.25 -19.71 -17.57
N TYR A 249 -4.93 -20.61 -18.25
CA TYR A 249 -5.86 -21.54 -17.65
C TYR A 249 -5.38 -22.98 -17.84
N ASP A 250 -5.34 -23.74 -16.74
CA ASP A 250 -5.08 -25.16 -16.75
C ASP A 250 -6.38 -25.92 -16.47
N GLU A 251 -6.60 -27.02 -17.18
CA GLU A 251 -7.73 -27.91 -16.95
C GLU A 251 -7.73 -28.52 -15.55
N ALA A 252 -8.92 -28.92 -15.11
CA ALA A 252 -9.11 -29.56 -13.82
C ALA A 252 -8.31 -30.86 -13.69
N ARG A 253 -7.69 -31.06 -12.51
CA ARG A 253 -6.90 -32.26 -12.19
C ARG A 253 -7.30 -32.85 -10.86
N GLU A 254 -7.24 -34.17 -10.74
CA GLU A 254 -7.51 -34.89 -9.50
C GLU A 254 -6.55 -34.45 -8.38
N SER A 255 -5.26 -34.23 -8.68
CA SER A 255 -4.26 -33.71 -7.73
C SER A 255 -4.62 -32.32 -7.17
N TRP A 256 -5.49 -31.57 -7.83
CA TRP A 256 -6.03 -30.29 -7.40
C TRP A 256 -7.47 -30.42 -6.88
N ARG A 257 -7.85 -31.61 -6.43
CA ARG A 257 -9.20 -31.92 -5.92
C ARG A 257 -10.31 -31.59 -6.93
N GLY A 258 -10.07 -31.84 -8.22
CA GLY A 258 -11.01 -31.57 -9.28
C GLY A 258 -11.16 -30.11 -9.67
N ASN A 259 -10.32 -29.21 -9.16
CA ASN A 259 -10.31 -27.80 -9.57
C ASN A 259 -9.47 -27.60 -10.85
N ALA A 260 -9.86 -26.62 -11.66
CA ALA A 260 -9.04 -25.99 -12.66
C ALA A 260 -8.16 -24.91 -11.97
N ARG A 261 -7.30 -24.23 -12.74
CA ARG A 261 -6.42 -23.19 -12.21
C ARG A 261 -6.31 -22.03 -13.20
N VAL A 262 -6.34 -20.81 -12.70
CA VAL A 262 -5.86 -19.64 -13.42
C VAL A 262 -4.51 -19.21 -12.87
N ALA A 263 -3.56 -18.89 -13.77
CA ALA A 263 -2.26 -18.32 -13.46
C ALA A 263 -2.15 -16.92 -14.09
N VAL A 264 -1.76 -15.93 -13.28
CA VAL A 264 -1.59 -14.54 -13.72
C VAL A 264 -0.18 -14.09 -13.38
N PHE A 265 0.50 -13.51 -14.35
CA PHE A 265 1.89 -13.05 -14.25
C PHE A 265 1.93 -11.53 -14.31
N LEU A 266 2.46 -10.91 -13.26
CA LEU A 266 2.53 -9.47 -13.09
C LEU A 266 3.97 -8.96 -13.15
N GLU A 267 4.11 -7.71 -13.55
CA GLU A 267 5.32 -6.93 -13.36
C GLU A 267 4.94 -5.57 -12.75
N VAL A 268 5.72 -5.14 -11.77
CA VAL A 268 5.60 -3.82 -11.15
C VAL A 268 6.92 -3.09 -11.33
N GLN A 269 6.94 -2.13 -12.24
CA GLN A 269 8.04 -1.20 -12.42
C GLN A 269 7.76 0.06 -11.61
N GLY A 270 8.73 0.52 -10.84
CA GLY A 270 8.62 1.76 -10.07
C GLY A 270 8.60 3.00 -10.97
N ALA A 271 8.04 4.08 -10.47
CA ALA A 271 7.92 5.35 -11.19
C ALA A 271 9.27 6.10 -11.32
N GLY A 272 10.29 5.72 -10.54
CA GLY A 272 11.58 6.42 -10.55
C GLY A 272 11.55 7.79 -9.85
N ASP A 273 10.59 8.05 -8.97
CA ASP A 273 10.43 9.34 -8.29
C ASP A 273 11.60 9.67 -7.34
N TYR A 274 11.86 8.79 -6.41
CA TYR A 274 13.02 8.83 -5.51
C TYR A 274 13.77 7.50 -5.53
N LEU A 275 13.03 6.40 -5.55
CA LEU A 275 13.58 5.06 -5.66
C LEU A 275 13.80 4.68 -7.14
N PRO A 276 14.81 3.84 -7.45
CA PRO A 276 15.03 3.40 -8.81
C PRO A 276 13.87 2.53 -9.32
N GLU A 277 13.65 2.51 -10.63
CA GLU A 277 12.54 1.82 -11.30
C GLU A 277 12.46 0.32 -10.97
N TYR A 278 13.60 -0.34 -10.70
CA TYR A 278 13.58 -1.75 -10.29
C TYR A 278 12.96 -1.98 -8.91
N ALA A 279 12.85 -0.95 -8.07
CA ALA A 279 12.24 -1.01 -6.73
C ALA A 279 10.71 -0.95 -6.75
N GLY A 280 10.08 -1.63 -7.71
CA GLY A 280 8.63 -1.66 -7.86
C GLY A 280 7.87 -2.12 -6.62
N ASN A 281 8.48 -2.97 -5.79
CA ASN A 281 7.92 -3.38 -4.49
C ASN A 281 7.80 -2.24 -3.48
N LEU A 282 8.71 -1.29 -3.47
CA LEU A 282 8.65 -0.12 -2.61
C LEU A 282 7.70 0.92 -3.20
N ASP A 283 7.76 1.10 -4.52
CA ASP A 283 6.90 2.03 -5.26
C ASP A 283 5.42 1.71 -5.11
N ILE A 284 5.01 0.44 -5.24
CA ILE A 284 3.60 0.07 -5.08
C ILE A 284 3.08 0.34 -3.67
N MET A 285 3.92 0.19 -2.64
CA MET A 285 3.56 0.53 -1.26
C MET A 285 3.30 2.01 -1.08
N THR A 286 4.21 2.85 -1.57
CA THR A 286 4.09 4.31 -1.44
C THR A 286 2.97 4.85 -2.31
N SER A 287 2.78 4.31 -3.51
CA SER A 287 1.69 4.66 -4.42
C SER A 287 0.32 4.28 -3.86
N ALA A 288 0.19 3.07 -3.29
CA ALA A 288 -1.05 2.64 -2.65
C ALA A 288 -1.39 3.49 -1.41
N ALA A 289 -0.38 3.81 -0.58
CA ALA A 289 -0.57 4.68 0.58
C ALA A 289 -0.97 6.11 0.16
N ALA A 290 -0.34 6.66 -0.88
CA ALA A 290 -0.72 7.95 -1.44
C ALA A 290 -2.17 7.93 -1.95
N GLN A 291 -2.59 6.88 -2.68
CA GLN A 291 -3.97 6.69 -3.15
C GLN A 291 -4.97 6.62 -1.99
N VAL A 292 -4.66 5.91 -0.91
CA VAL A 292 -5.50 5.88 0.30
C VAL A 292 -5.63 7.28 0.90
N GLY A 293 -4.51 7.98 1.04
CA GLY A 293 -4.48 9.35 1.56
C GLY A 293 -5.30 10.32 0.71
N GLU A 294 -5.19 10.25 -0.63
CA GLU A 294 -5.97 11.08 -1.56
C GLU A 294 -7.47 10.91 -1.36
N VAL A 295 -7.96 9.67 -1.30
CA VAL A 295 -9.40 9.39 -1.14
C VAL A 295 -9.90 9.86 0.24
N ILE A 296 -9.11 9.70 1.29
CA ILE A 296 -9.46 10.19 2.63
C ILE A 296 -9.47 11.71 2.65
N ALA A 297 -8.48 12.37 2.05
CA ALA A 297 -8.39 13.82 2.01
C ALA A 297 -9.56 14.44 1.22
N GLN A 298 -9.98 13.83 0.11
CA GLN A 298 -11.19 14.23 -0.61
C GLN A 298 -12.43 14.18 0.28
N ARG A 299 -12.60 13.09 1.02
CA ARG A 299 -13.71 12.96 1.97
C ARG A 299 -13.66 14.01 3.09
N HIS A 300 -12.48 14.42 3.55
CA HIS A 300 -12.34 15.50 4.51
C HIS A 300 -12.83 16.82 3.93
N ALA A 301 -12.41 17.16 2.70
CA ALA A 301 -12.84 18.37 2.01
C ALA A 301 -14.36 18.43 1.82
N GLU A 302 -14.98 17.32 1.39
CA GLU A 302 -16.44 17.21 1.22
C GLU A 302 -17.20 17.45 2.54
N LYS A 303 -16.69 16.96 3.67
CA LYS A 303 -17.32 17.19 4.98
C LYS A 303 -17.17 18.63 5.45
N ASP A 304 -16.01 19.22 5.23
CA ASP A 304 -15.72 20.59 5.64
C ASP A 304 -16.60 21.58 4.83
N ASP A 305 -16.77 21.34 3.50
CA ASP A 305 -17.67 22.10 2.64
C ASP A 305 -19.16 21.94 3.03
N GLY A 306 -19.55 20.71 3.41
CA GLY A 306 -20.90 20.42 3.89
C GLY A 306 -21.23 21.13 5.22
N ALA A 307 -20.27 21.18 6.13
CA ALA A 307 -20.42 21.87 7.43
C ALA A 307 -20.55 23.40 7.27
N GLN A 308 -19.80 23.99 6.34
CA GLN A 308 -19.88 25.44 6.04
C GLN A 308 -21.22 25.84 5.42
N LYS A 309 -21.83 24.99 4.60
CA LYS A 309 -23.16 25.26 3.99
C LYS A 309 -24.33 25.14 4.95
N VAL A 310 -24.18 24.44 6.07
CA VAL A 310 -25.22 24.28 7.11
C VAL A 310 -25.17 25.45 8.10
N THR A 311 -24.05 26.16 8.20
CA THR A 311 -23.83 27.28 9.14
C THR A 311 -23.98 28.67 8.48
N ALA A 312 -24.17 28.73 7.17
CA ALA A 312 -24.43 29.94 6.41
C ALA A 312 -25.93 30.06 6.07
#